data_d3831c28fe0812d4bb48c555cf386c55
#
_entry.id   d3831c28fe0812d4bb48c555cf386c55
#
_cell.length_a   1.000
_cell.length_b   1.000
_cell.length_c   1.000
_cell.angle_alpha   90.00
_cell.angle_beta   90.00
_cell.angle_gamma   90.00
#
_symmetry.space_group_name_H-M   'P 1'
#
loop_
_entity.id
_entity.type
_entity.pdbx_description
1 polymer ?
#
loop_
_entity_poly.entity_id
_entity_poly.type
_entity_poly.pdbx_seq_one_letter_code
_entity_poly.pdbx_strand_id
1 'polypeptide(L)'
;MPVSISETDIENYAKDGALLIKNLFTPDEVSDLREGIDANISHPSSRAKVASNESDPGWFFEDFCNWQENSAFQRIIFESDISEVAAKLMCSEQVRLFHDHMLVKKTGTKQRTPWHQDQPYYNIEGMQNISFWIPVDPVPLEWTLEFIAGSHQENWYLPRTFLKKEAKWFPEGSLSDTPNIDENPEKYRVLSWELEPGDAVAFHMLTLHAGAGSGALRRVFSVRLIGDDIRHAPRDWETSPEFPGLSDQLPAGVPMDHELFPVIWPASRA
;
A
#
# COMPACT_ATOMS: atom_id res chain seq x y z
N MET A 1 -12.96 7.20 -19.94
CA MET A 1 -14.06 7.82 -19.13
C MET A 1 -13.60 7.76 -17.69
N PRO A 2 -13.84 8.78 -16.87
CA PRO A 2 -13.45 8.74 -15.47
C PRO A 2 -14.08 7.52 -14.77
N VAL A 3 -13.35 6.93 -13.84
CA VAL A 3 -13.82 5.78 -13.07
C VAL A 3 -14.94 6.21 -12.13
N SER A 4 -16.08 5.52 -12.19
CA SER A 4 -17.23 5.82 -11.35
C SER A 4 -17.21 4.92 -10.11
N ILE A 5 -17.12 5.52 -8.94
CA ILE A 5 -17.29 4.85 -7.66
C ILE A 5 -18.75 5.00 -7.23
N SER A 6 -19.43 3.88 -7.03
CA SER A 6 -20.82 3.83 -6.58
C SER A 6 -20.94 3.93 -5.05
N GLU A 7 -22.14 4.23 -4.55
CA GLU A 7 -22.42 4.15 -3.10
C GLU A 7 -22.14 2.75 -2.54
N THR A 8 -22.44 1.70 -3.31
CA THR A 8 -22.14 0.31 -2.92
C THR A 8 -20.64 0.06 -2.80
N ASP A 9 -19.81 0.66 -3.63
CA ASP A 9 -18.34 0.54 -3.53
C ASP A 9 -17.84 1.20 -2.25
N ILE A 10 -18.38 2.38 -1.90
CA ILE A 10 -18.06 3.07 -0.65
C ILE A 10 -18.48 2.23 0.56
N GLU A 11 -19.69 1.68 0.55
CA GLU A 11 -20.19 0.79 1.62
C GLU A 11 -19.34 -0.48 1.75
N ASN A 12 -18.97 -1.11 0.64
CA ASN A 12 -18.12 -2.30 0.62
C ASN A 12 -16.72 -2.00 1.16
N TYR A 13 -16.10 -0.87 0.74
CA TYR A 13 -14.82 -0.46 1.25
C TYR A 13 -14.86 -0.19 2.76
N ALA A 14 -15.86 0.55 3.24
CA ALA A 14 -16.04 0.84 4.65
C ALA A 14 -16.29 -0.42 5.49
N LYS A 15 -17.00 -1.42 4.95
CA LYS A 15 -17.35 -2.66 5.63
C LYS A 15 -16.20 -3.68 5.60
N ASP A 16 -15.63 -3.89 4.42
CA ASP A 16 -14.72 -5.00 4.16
C ASP A 16 -13.24 -4.60 4.24
N GLY A 17 -12.94 -3.32 4.09
CA GLY A 17 -11.59 -2.78 4.14
C GLY A 17 -10.74 -3.05 2.89
N ALA A 18 -11.29 -3.69 1.86
CA ALA A 18 -10.63 -3.89 0.58
C ALA A 18 -11.64 -4.00 -0.56
N LEU A 19 -11.29 -3.46 -1.74
CA LEU A 19 -12.14 -3.38 -2.92
C LEU A 19 -11.31 -3.50 -4.19
N LEU A 20 -11.77 -4.33 -5.15
CA LEU A 20 -11.23 -4.33 -6.51
C LEU A 20 -11.85 -3.20 -7.33
N ILE A 21 -11.01 -2.42 -7.98
CA ILE A 21 -11.42 -1.36 -8.92
C ILE A 21 -10.93 -1.76 -10.31
N LYS A 22 -11.88 -2.05 -11.19
CA LYS A 22 -11.58 -2.43 -12.57
C LYS A 22 -11.32 -1.22 -13.43
N ASN A 23 -10.30 -1.32 -14.31
CA ASN A 23 -9.95 -0.32 -15.31
C ASN A 23 -9.77 1.10 -14.71
N LEU A 24 -9.12 1.18 -13.55
CA LEU A 24 -8.78 2.46 -12.91
C LEU A 24 -7.79 3.25 -13.77
N PHE A 25 -6.89 2.54 -14.45
CA PHE A 25 -5.87 3.15 -15.31
C PHE A 25 -6.03 2.77 -16.76
N THR A 26 -5.73 3.71 -17.63
CA THR A 26 -5.70 3.52 -19.07
C THR A 26 -4.49 2.69 -19.50
N PRO A 27 -4.48 2.08 -20.70
CA PRO A 27 -3.32 1.38 -21.22
C PRO A 27 -2.06 2.24 -21.32
N ASP A 28 -2.20 3.54 -21.60
CA ASP A 28 -1.07 4.48 -21.70
C ASP A 28 -0.47 4.73 -20.31
N GLU A 29 -1.30 4.97 -19.27
CA GLU A 29 -0.85 5.12 -17.88
C GLU A 29 -0.17 3.84 -17.37
N VAL A 30 -0.68 2.66 -17.72
CA VAL A 30 -0.05 1.38 -17.39
C VAL A 30 1.31 1.23 -18.08
N SER A 31 1.41 1.63 -19.35
CA SER A 31 2.69 1.59 -20.08
C SER A 31 3.73 2.52 -19.47
N ASP A 32 3.35 3.75 -19.17
CA ASP A 32 4.18 4.74 -18.49
C ASP A 32 4.66 4.23 -17.13
N LEU A 33 3.73 3.67 -16.34
CA LEU A 33 4.04 3.14 -15.02
C LEU A 33 5.02 1.96 -15.09
N ARG A 34 4.87 1.10 -16.12
CA ARG A 34 5.79 -0.01 -16.37
C ARG A 34 7.21 0.47 -16.66
N GLU A 35 7.34 1.50 -17.52
CA GLU A 35 8.64 2.13 -17.82
C GLU A 35 9.24 2.79 -16.57
N GLY A 36 8.42 3.47 -15.75
CA GLY A 36 8.83 4.06 -14.49
C GLY A 36 9.37 3.03 -13.49
N ILE A 37 8.71 1.89 -13.36
CA ILE A 37 9.18 0.78 -12.51
C ILE A 37 10.51 0.22 -13.03
N ASP A 38 10.64 -0.02 -14.33
CA ASP A 38 11.87 -0.55 -14.92
C ASP A 38 13.04 0.44 -14.79
N ALA A 39 12.78 1.74 -14.90
CA ALA A 39 13.76 2.79 -14.63
C ALA A 39 14.20 2.81 -13.15
N ASN A 40 13.26 2.68 -12.21
CA ASN A 40 13.58 2.63 -10.78
C ASN A 40 14.39 1.36 -10.41
N ILE A 41 14.09 0.20 -11.01
CA ILE A 41 14.90 -1.01 -10.83
C ILE A 41 16.34 -0.80 -11.30
N SER A 42 16.53 -0.05 -12.40
CA SER A 42 17.84 0.22 -12.98
C SER A 42 18.63 1.25 -12.18
N HIS A 43 17.94 2.16 -11.50
CA HIS A 43 18.51 3.23 -10.68
C HIS A 43 17.79 3.30 -9.33
N PRO A 44 18.03 2.31 -8.44
CA PRO A 44 17.34 2.24 -7.17
C PRO A 44 17.74 3.37 -6.21
N SER A 45 16.81 3.77 -5.35
CA SER A 45 17.08 4.74 -4.30
C SER A 45 17.91 4.15 -3.15
N SER A 46 18.32 4.99 -2.22
CA SER A 46 18.95 4.53 -0.98
C SER A 46 18.00 3.76 -0.04
N ARG A 47 16.71 3.76 -0.32
CA ARG A 47 15.66 3.05 0.42
C ARG A 47 15.37 1.66 -0.16
N ALA A 48 15.97 1.34 -1.31
CA ALA A 48 15.77 0.06 -1.97
C ALA A 48 16.21 -1.13 -1.11
N LYS A 49 15.43 -2.20 -1.14
CA LYS A 49 15.68 -3.42 -0.36
C LYS A 49 15.40 -4.67 -1.18
N VAL A 50 16.11 -5.73 -0.86
CA VAL A 50 15.77 -7.09 -1.31
C VAL A 50 15.14 -7.82 -0.13
N ALA A 51 13.86 -8.16 -0.27
CA ALA A 51 13.03 -8.76 0.77
C ALA A 51 12.93 -10.30 0.66
N SER A 52 13.73 -10.92 -0.19
CA SER A 52 13.84 -12.38 -0.33
C SER A 52 15.18 -12.88 0.20
N ASN A 53 15.20 -14.16 0.64
CA ASN A 53 16.44 -14.84 1.03
C ASN A 53 17.32 -15.09 -0.21
N GLU A 54 18.63 -15.19 -0.02
CA GLU A 54 19.60 -15.55 -1.07
C GLU A 54 19.33 -16.91 -1.70
N SER A 55 18.68 -17.81 -0.97
CA SER A 55 18.27 -19.14 -1.45
C SER A 55 16.93 -19.14 -2.20
N ASP A 56 16.22 -18.02 -2.27
CA ASP A 56 14.98 -17.91 -3.05
C ASP A 56 15.34 -17.98 -4.55
N PRO A 57 14.71 -18.87 -5.33
CA PRO A 57 15.01 -18.99 -6.76
C PRO A 57 14.60 -17.76 -7.58
N GLY A 58 13.74 -16.92 -7.00
CA GLY A 58 13.33 -15.63 -7.56
C GLY A 58 14.04 -14.47 -6.91
N TRP A 59 13.35 -13.34 -6.86
CA TRP A 59 13.86 -12.10 -6.29
C TRP A 59 12.69 -11.20 -5.92
N PHE A 60 12.64 -10.76 -4.67
CA PHE A 60 11.66 -9.79 -4.21
C PHE A 60 12.38 -8.48 -3.90
N PHE A 61 12.12 -7.47 -4.71
CA PHE A 61 12.70 -6.15 -4.61
C PHE A 61 11.61 -5.12 -4.26
N GLU A 62 11.97 -4.19 -3.39
CA GLU A 62 11.10 -3.08 -3.00
C GLU A 62 11.91 -1.78 -2.92
N ASP A 63 11.25 -0.67 -3.25
CA ASP A 63 11.80 0.67 -3.12
C ASP A 63 10.69 1.66 -2.73
N PHE A 64 11.05 2.74 -2.04
CA PHE A 64 10.09 3.62 -1.38
C PHE A 64 10.36 5.09 -1.69
N CYS A 65 9.29 5.91 -1.74
CA CYS A 65 9.38 7.37 -1.81
C CYS A 65 10.16 7.88 -3.02
N ASN A 66 9.91 7.32 -4.19
CA ASN A 66 10.61 7.66 -5.43
C ASN A 66 9.83 8.61 -6.35
N TRP A 67 8.60 8.99 -5.96
CA TRP A 67 7.73 9.80 -6.80
C TRP A 67 8.34 11.13 -7.26
N GLN A 68 9.17 11.77 -6.43
CA GLN A 68 9.78 13.05 -6.75
C GLN A 68 10.79 12.96 -7.91
N GLU A 69 11.46 11.82 -8.04
CA GLU A 69 12.49 11.58 -9.06
C GLU A 69 11.97 10.77 -10.27
N ASN A 70 10.72 10.27 -10.19
CA ASN A 70 10.12 9.42 -11.22
C ASN A 70 8.86 10.04 -11.80
N SER A 71 8.98 10.58 -13.02
CA SER A 71 7.87 11.29 -13.68
C SER A 71 6.65 10.40 -13.98
N ALA A 72 6.83 9.08 -14.17
CA ALA A 72 5.72 8.17 -14.36
C ALA A 72 4.93 8.01 -13.05
N PHE A 73 5.62 7.91 -11.91
CA PHE A 73 4.98 7.87 -10.59
C PHE A 73 4.24 9.17 -10.30
N GLN A 74 4.83 10.33 -10.66
CA GLN A 74 4.16 11.63 -10.54
C GLN A 74 2.85 11.66 -11.33
N ARG A 75 2.87 11.25 -12.60
CA ARG A 75 1.65 11.25 -13.43
C ARG A 75 0.53 10.39 -12.81
N ILE A 76 0.84 9.19 -12.34
CA ILE A 76 -0.15 8.36 -11.67
C ILE A 76 -0.71 9.03 -10.42
N ILE A 77 0.13 9.64 -9.60
CA ILE A 77 -0.30 10.24 -8.33
C ILE A 77 -1.11 11.53 -8.55
N PHE A 78 -0.69 12.40 -9.48
CA PHE A 78 -1.25 13.75 -9.58
C PHE A 78 -2.22 13.95 -10.75
N GLU A 79 -2.20 13.09 -11.77
CA GLU A 79 -2.95 13.31 -13.01
C GLU A 79 -3.99 12.22 -13.28
N SER A 80 -3.92 11.05 -12.62
CA SER A 80 -4.94 9.99 -12.78
C SER A 80 -6.13 10.19 -11.85
N ASP A 81 -7.17 9.37 -12.03
CA ASP A 81 -8.39 9.40 -11.20
C ASP A 81 -8.18 8.89 -9.75
N ILE A 82 -6.97 8.46 -9.38
CA ILE A 82 -6.70 7.80 -8.09
C ILE A 82 -7.06 8.67 -6.87
N SER A 83 -6.81 9.98 -6.96
CA SER A 83 -7.08 10.91 -5.86
C SER A 83 -8.57 11.15 -5.64
N GLU A 84 -9.37 11.26 -6.71
CA GLU A 84 -10.82 11.37 -6.62
C GLU A 84 -11.45 10.08 -6.10
N VAL A 85 -10.98 8.93 -6.57
CA VAL A 85 -11.41 7.61 -6.09
C VAL A 85 -11.11 7.46 -4.60
N ALA A 86 -9.92 7.85 -4.15
CA ALA A 86 -9.54 7.82 -2.75
C ALA A 86 -10.43 8.73 -1.88
N ALA A 87 -10.70 9.96 -2.33
CA ALA A 87 -11.57 10.91 -1.64
C ALA A 87 -12.98 10.33 -1.41
N LYS A 88 -13.54 9.70 -2.45
CA LYS A 88 -14.87 9.05 -2.37
C LYS A 88 -14.88 7.86 -1.42
N LEU A 89 -13.91 6.95 -1.54
CA LEU A 89 -13.85 5.74 -0.70
C LEU A 89 -13.59 6.05 0.77
N MET A 90 -12.75 7.04 1.06
CA MET A 90 -12.47 7.49 2.43
C MET A 90 -13.52 8.46 2.99
N CYS A 91 -14.47 8.95 2.17
CA CYS A 91 -15.35 10.05 2.53
C CYS A 91 -14.57 11.26 3.07
N SER A 92 -13.49 11.66 2.40
CA SER A 92 -12.58 12.73 2.79
C SER A 92 -12.70 13.93 1.85
N GLU A 93 -12.69 15.15 2.39
CA GLU A 93 -12.73 16.38 1.59
C GLU A 93 -11.37 16.70 0.96
N GLN A 94 -10.29 16.31 1.64
CA GLN A 94 -8.93 16.48 1.16
C GLN A 94 -8.19 15.14 1.17
N VAL A 95 -7.36 14.88 0.14
CA VAL A 95 -6.47 13.73 0.09
C VAL A 95 -5.03 14.20 -0.10
N ARG A 96 -4.15 13.63 0.68
CA ARG A 96 -2.70 13.84 0.57
C ARG A 96 -2.00 12.55 0.16
N LEU A 97 -0.93 12.69 -0.60
CA LEU A 97 0.04 11.61 -0.75
C LEU A 97 0.75 11.39 0.59
N PHE A 98 0.81 10.13 1.05
CA PHE A 98 1.68 9.77 2.17
C PHE A 98 3.02 9.26 1.66
N HIS A 99 3.03 8.20 0.85
CA HIS A 99 4.22 7.73 0.13
C HIS A 99 3.87 6.75 -0.98
N ASP A 100 4.81 6.54 -1.88
CA ASP A 100 4.80 5.46 -2.87
C ASP A 100 5.69 4.30 -2.43
N HIS A 101 5.38 3.11 -2.95
CA HIS A 101 6.12 1.88 -2.70
C HIS A 101 6.09 1.00 -3.95
N MET A 102 7.24 0.74 -4.52
CA MET A 102 7.40 -0.12 -5.67
C MET A 102 7.80 -1.53 -5.21
N LEU A 103 7.12 -2.55 -5.74
CA LEU A 103 7.32 -3.95 -5.38
C LEU A 103 7.47 -4.82 -6.63
N VAL A 104 8.55 -5.58 -6.71
CA VAL A 104 8.80 -6.47 -7.84
C VAL A 104 9.15 -7.87 -7.37
N LYS A 105 8.39 -8.86 -7.83
CA LYS A 105 8.74 -10.27 -7.67
C LYS A 105 9.10 -10.86 -9.03
N LYS A 106 10.33 -11.37 -9.16
CA LYS A 106 10.76 -12.10 -10.36
C LYS A 106 10.17 -13.51 -10.39
N THR A 107 10.14 -14.05 -11.59
CA THR A 107 9.71 -15.44 -11.84
C THR A 107 10.35 -16.41 -10.85
N GLY A 108 9.53 -17.23 -10.22
CA GLY A 108 9.96 -18.24 -9.27
C GLY A 108 10.18 -17.75 -7.84
N THR A 109 9.87 -16.48 -7.53
CA THR A 109 9.94 -15.97 -6.15
C THR A 109 9.00 -16.77 -5.25
N LYS A 110 9.56 -17.43 -4.24
CA LYS A 110 8.82 -18.18 -3.23
C LYS A 110 8.48 -17.36 -2.00
N GLN A 111 9.20 -16.26 -1.77
CA GLN A 111 9.00 -15.41 -0.60
C GLN A 111 7.56 -14.89 -0.56
N ARG A 112 6.80 -15.39 0.42
CA ARG A 112 5.47 -14.88 0.78
C ARG A 112 5.61 -13.65 1.66
N THR A 113 4.79 -12.65 1.46
CA THR A 113 4.56 -11.58 2.44
C THR A 113 3.59 -12.12 3.49
N PRO A 114 3.98 -12.24 4.77
CA PRO A 114 3.11 -12.78 5.81
C PRO A 114 1.91 -11.87 6.06
N TRP A 115 0.88 -12.37 6.75
CA TRP A 115 -0.24 -11.57 7.22
C TRP A 115 0.23 -10.41 8.08
N HIS A 116 -0.16 -9.20 7.71
CA HIS A 116 0.22 -7.95 8.39
C HIS A 116 -0.79 -6.84 8.11
N GLN A 117 -0.68 -5.76 8.87
CA GLN A 117 -1.31 -4.47 8.62
C GLN A 117 -0.21 -3.47 8.24
N ASP A 118 -0.51 -2.51 7.37
CA ASP A 118 0.44 -1.48 6.96
C ASP A 118 0.60 -0.37 8.03
N GLN A 119 -0.50 0.13 8.60
CA GLN A 119 -0.50 1.31 9.47
C GLN A 119 0.41 1.20 10.70
N PRO A 120 0.58 0.04 11.37
CA PRO A 120 1.54 -0.09 12.46
C PRO A 120 3.00 0.21 12.09
N TYR A 121 3.36 0.15 10.81
CA TYR A 121 4.69 0.54 10.33
C TYR A 121 4.85 2.06 10.17
N TYR A 122 3.80 2.86 10.32
CA TYR A 122 3.76 4.27 9.95
C TYR A 122 3.64 5.19 11.15
N ASN A 123 4.08 6.42 10.97
CA ASN A 123 3.99 7.50 11.96
C ASN A 123 2.70 8.30 11.83
N ILE A 124 1.58 7.64 11.60
CA ILE A 124 0.25 8.25 11.43
C ILE A 124 -0.81 7.53 12.27
N GLU A 125 -1.82 8.26 12.68
CA GLU A 125 -3.07 7.79 13.28
C GLU A 125 -4.27 8.41 12.59
N GLY A 126 -5.40 7.68 12.56
CA GLY A 126 -6.65 8.04 11.92
C GLY A 126 -7.17 6.93 11.04
N MET A 127 -8.39 7.08 10.53
CA MET A 127 -9.10 6.05 9.78
C MET A 127 -9.27 6.38 8.30
N GLN A 128 -9.16 7.65 7.90
CA GLN A 128 -9.23 8.04 6.49
C GLN A 128 -7.88 7.79 5.80
N ASN A 129 -7.58 6.53 5.56
CA ASN A 129 -6.36 6.09 4.88
C ASN A 129 -6.66 4.99 3.88
N ILE A 130 -5.90 4.95 2.79
CA ILE A 130 -6.10 4.01 1.71
C ILE A 130 -4.76 3.70 1.03
N SER A 131 -4.54 2.42 0.74
CA SER A 131 -3.46 1.94 -0.11
C SER A 131 -4.05 1.47 -1.43
N PHE A 132 -3.42 1.83 -2.54
CA PHE A 132 -3.70 1.23 -3.85
C PHE A 132 -2.56 0.28 -4.22
N TRP A 133 -2.90 -0.92 -4.64
CA TRP A 133 -2.00 -1.92 -5.18
C TRP A 133 -2.26 -2.05 -6.67
N ILE A 134 -1.31 -1.59 -7.50
CA ILE A 134 -1.49 -1.34 -8.94
C ILE A 134 -0.50 -2.22 -9.70
N PRO A 135 -0.89 -3.42 -10.12
CA PRO A 135 -0.05 -4.27 -10.94
C PRO A 135 0.01 -3.77 -12.39
N VAL A 136 1.20 -3.80 -12.98
CA VAL A 136 1.40 -3.49 -14.41
C VAL A 136 1.57 -4.76 -15.26
N ASP A 137 1.54 -5.91 -14.63
CA ASP A 137 1.55 -7.25 -15.24
C ASP A 137 0.30 -8.02 -14.79
N PRO A 138 -0.21 -8.98 -15.58
CA PRO A 138 -1.35 -9.81 -15.16
C PRO A 138 -1.05 -10.57 -13.87
N VAL A 139 -2.01 -10.60 -12.95
CA VAL A 139 -1.89 -11.30 -11.67
C VAL A 139 -3.02 -12.30 -11.51
N PRO A 140 -2.77 -13.59 -11.74
CA PRO A 140 -3.74 -14.63 -11.47
C PRO A 140 -4.00 -14.78 -9.97
N LEU A 141 -5.13 -15.40 -9.63
CA LEU A 141 -5.62 -15.52 -8.25
C LEU A 141 -4.59 -16.16 -7.31
N GLU A 142 -3.78 -17.08 -7.78
CA GLU A 142 -2.76 -17.79 -7.00
C GLU A 142 -1.56 -16.90 -6.58
N TRP A 143 -1.37 -15.74 -7.23
CA TRP A 143 -0.23 -14.84 -6.96
C TRP A 143 -0.66 -13.45 -6.48
N THR A 144 -1.95 -13.25 -6.26
CA THR A 144 -2.51 -11.97 -5.82
C THR A 144 -2.34 -11.74 -4.31
N LEU A 145 -2.86 -10.63 -3.84
CA LEU A 145 -3.01 -10.38 -2.41
C LEU A 145 -4.29 -11.04 -1.88
N GLU A 146 -4.22 -11.43 -0.62
CA GLU A 146 -5.34 -11.92 0.18
C GLU A 146 -5.61 -10.92 1.30
N PHE A 147 -6.90 -10.63 1.57
CA PHE A 147 -7.33 -9.67 2.58
C PHE A 147 -8.35 -10.32 3.51
N ILE A 148 -8.29 -10.02 4.80
CA ILE A 148 -9.34 -10.42 5.76
C ILE A 148 -10.38 -9.32 5.83
N ALA A 149 -11.58 -9.63 5.34
CA ALA A 149 -12.70 -8.69 5.30
C ALA A 149 -13.07 -8.21 6.71
N GLY A 150 -13.14 -6.88 6.89
CA GLY A 150 -13.52 -6.24 8.14
C GLY A 150 -12.42 -6.12 9.20
N SER A 151 -11.24 -6.70 8.98
CA SER A 151 -10.15 -6.72 9.96
C SER A 151 -9.57 -5.34 10.30
N HIS A 152 -9.79 -4.33 9.46
CA HIS A 152 -9.39 -2.95 9.74
C HIS A 152 -10.19 -2.29 10.88
N GLN A 153 -11.30 -2.89 11.27
CA GLN A 153 -12.15 -2.42 12.39
C GLN A 153 -11.80 -3.11 13.72
N GLU A 154 -10.82 -4.01 13.70
CA GLU A 154 -10.39 -4.79 14.86
C GLU A 154 -9.14 -4.17 15.52
N ASN A 155 -8.30 -5.03 16.12
CA ASN A 155 -7.09 -4.64 16.82
C ASN A 155 -5.96 -4.23 15.86
N TRP A 156 -5.03 -3.44 16.38
CA TRP A 156 -3.71 -3.30 15.78
C TRP A 156 -2.85 -4.50 16.13
N TYR A 157 -2.17 -5.04 15.13
CA TYR A 157 -1.33 -6.22 15.27
C TYR A 157 0.14 -5.88 15.20
N LEU A 158 0.94 -6.63 15.97
CA LEU A 158 2.38 -6.44 16.08
C LEU A 158 3.07 -6.67 14.72
N PRO A 159 3.75 -5.66 14.16
CA PRO A 159 4.54 -5.82 12.95
C PRO A 159 5.63 -6.87 13.14
N ARG A 160 5.80 -7.74 12.14
CA ARG A 160 6.83 -8.78 12.15
C ARG A 160 7.73 -8.68 10.93
N THR A 161 8.97 -9.12 11.06
CA THR A 161 9.91 -9.22 9.93
C THR A 161 9.41 -10.28 8.95
N PHE A 162 9.52 -10.00 7.65
CA PHE A 162 9.02 -10.92 6.62
C PHE A 162 9.82 -12.22 6.56
N LEU A 163 11.11 -12.16 6.84
CA LEU A 163 12.00 -13.33 6.73
C LEU A 163 11.99 -14.20 8.00
N LYS A 164 12.05 -13.59 9.18
CA LYS A 164 12.23 -14.32 10.45
C LYS A 164 10.98 -14.43 11.29
N LYS A 165 9.92 -13.65 10.95
CA LYS A 165 8.68 -13.53 11.73
C LYS A 165 8.89 -13.06 13.18
N GLU A 166 10.01 -12.41 13.46
CA GLU A 166 10.29 -11.75 14.74
C GLU A 166 9.56 -10.41 14.81
N ALA A 167 9.27 -9.96 16.04
CA ALA A 167 8.72 -8.60 16.24
C ALA A 167 9.64 -7.57 15.59
N LYS A 168 9.07 -6.67 14.80
CA LYS A 168 9.80 -5.66 14.06
C LYS A 168 9.61 -4.32 14.77
N TRP A 169 10.68 -3.78 15.34
CA TRP A 169 10.76 -2.48 16.03
C TRP A 169 9.96 -2.36 17.33
N PHE A 170 8.86 -3.06 17.46
CA PHE A 170 8.01 -3.05 18.64
C PHE A 170 8.48 -4.08 19.67
N PRO A 171 8.46 -3.78 20.96
CA PRO A 171 8.65 -4.80 22.00
C PRO A 171 7.56 -5.89 21.89
N GLU A 172 7.96 -7.14 22.10
CA GLU A 172 6.97 -8.24 22.20
C GLU A 172 5.90 -7.89 23.24
N GLY A 173 4.63 -8.14 22.88
CA GLY A 173 3.47 -7.85 23.74
C GLY A 173 2.99 -6.38 23.75
N SER A 174 3.63 -5.46 22.98
CA SER A 174 3.18 -4.07 22.88
C SER A 174 1.86 -3.93 22.09
N LEU A 175 1.63 -4.81 21.13
CA LEU A 175 0.39 -4.95 20.35
C LEU A 175 -0.05 -6.42 20.36
N SER A 176 -1.27 -6.68 19.91
CA SER A 176 -1.77 -8.04 19.74
C SER A 176 -0.94 -8.82 18.71
N ASP A 177 -0.80 -10.12 18.91
CA ASP A 177 -0.23 -10.98 17.88
C ASP A 177 -1.19 -11.12 16.69
N THR A 178 -0.63 -11.15 15.49
CA THR A 178 -1.41 -11.46 14.28
C THR A 178 -2.04 -12.85 14.43
N PRO A 179 -3.35 -13.00 14.24
CA PRO A 179 -4.02 -14.28 14.37
C PRO A 179 -3.45 -15.30 13.37
N ASN A 180 -3.51 -16.58 13.74
CA ASN A 180 -3.03 -17.66 12.88
C ASN A 180 -4.09 -18.02 11.83
N ILE A 181 -4.14 -17.21 10.77
CA ILE A 181 -5.14 -17.30 9.70
C ILE A 181 -4.92 -18.57 8.88
N ASP A 182 -3.67 -18.89 8.56
CA ASP A 182 -3.32 -20.02 7.71
C ASP A 182 -3.73 -21.39 8.33
N GLU A 183 -3.78 -21.48 9.66
CA GLU A 183 -4.21 -22.70 10.36
C GLU A 183 -5.73 -22.77 10.59
N ASN A 184 -6.44 -21.66 10.47
CA ASN A 184 -7.88 -21.57 10.72
C ASN A 184 -8.62 -20.76 9.64
N PRO A 185 -8.41 -21.05 8.35
CA PRO A 185 -8.92 -20.21 7.25
C PRO A 185 -10.47 -20.11 7.25
N GLU A 186 -11.14 -21.13 7.76
CA GLU A 186 -12.61 -21.19 7.83
C GLU A 186 -13.23 -20.16 8.79
N LYS A 187 -12.43 -19.54 9.67
CA LYS A 187 -12.88 -18.50 10.59
C LYS A 187 -12.92 -17.12 9.95
N TYR A 188 -12.34 -16.96 8.78
CA TYR A 188 -12.13 -15.67 8.15
C TYR A 188 -12.76 -15.60 6.77
N ARG A 189 -13.36 -14.47 6.45
CA ARG A 189 -13.79 -14.18 5.07
C ARG A 189 -12.61 -13.56 4.33
N VAL A 190 -11.97 -14.36 3.48
CA VAL A 190 -10.84 -13.93 2.66
C VAL A 190 -11.36 -13.33 1.37
N LEU A 191 -10.87 -12.15 1.02
CA LEU A 191 -11.07 -11.49 -0.26
C LEU A 191 -9.79 -11.58 -1.08
N SER A 192 -9.91 -11.92 -2.35
CA SER A 192 -8.81 -11.91 -3.32
C SER A 192 -9.36 -11.85 -4.74
N TRP A 193 -8.59 -11.31 -5.66
CA TRP A 193 -9.05 -11.11 -7.04
C TRP A 193 -7.92 -11.35 -8.04
N GLU A 194 -8.28 -11.82 -9.22
CA GLU A 194 -7.42 -11.74 -10.40
C GLU A 194 -7.40 -10.30 -10.90
N LEU A 195 -6.23 -9.82 -11.32
CA LEU A 195 -6.08 -8.47 -11.85
C LEU A 195 -5.43 -8.49 -13.23
N GLU A 196 -5.97 -7.66 -14.11
CA GLU A 196 -5.35 -7.29 -15.36
C GLU A 196 -4.67 -5.92 -15.24
N PRO A 197 -3.65 -5.62 -16.06
CA PRO A 197 -3.05 -4.29 -16.10
C PRO A 197 -4.11 -3.19 -16.32
N GLY A 198 -4.15 -2.21 -15.44
CA GLY A 198 -5.18 -1.18 -15.39
C GLY A 198 -6.16 -1.34 -14.22
N ASP A 199 -6.26 -2.53 -13.65
CA ASP A 199 -7.00 -2.76 -12.40
C ASP A 199 -6.17 -2.33 -11.18
N ALA A 200 -6.85 -2.07 -10.06
CA ALA A 200 -6.20 -1.86 -8.78
C ALA A 200 -7.01 -2.47 -7.62
N VAL A 201 -6.33 -2.86 -6.56
CA VAL A 201 -7.00 -3.11 -5.28
C VAL A 201 -6.78 -1.90 -4.37
N ALA A 202 -7.88 -1.32 -3.91
CA ALA A 202 -7.89 -0.31 -2.86
C ALA A 202 -8.12 -0.99 -1.52
N PHE A 203 -7.31 -0.70 -0.49
CA PHE A 203 -7.49 -1.29 0.83
C PHE A 203 -7.09 -0.33 1.96
N HIS A 204 -7.77 -0.47 3.09
CA HIS A 204 -7.46 0.28 4.30
C HIS A 204 -6.14 -0.22 4.91
N MET A 205 -5.28 0.68 5.40
CA MET A 205 -3.95 0.32 5.90
C MET A 205 -3.96 -0.56 7.15
N LEU A 206 -5.10 -0.68 7.84
CA LEU A 206 -5.34 -1.64 8.93
C LEU A 206 -5.97 -2.96 8.46
N THR A 207 -6.28 -3.13 7.19
CA THR A 207 -6.78 -4.43 6.72
C THR A 207 -5.64 -5.44 6.74
N LEU A 208 -5.85 -6.55 7.46
CA LEU A 208 -4.92 -7.68 7.43
C LEU A 208 -4.83 -8.22 6.02
N HIS A 209 -3.61 -8.28 5.50
CA HIS A 209 -3.36 -8.79 4.16
C HIS A 209 -2.05 -9.57 4.08
N ALA A 210 -1.99 -10.44 3.08
CA ALA A 210 -0.82 -11.27 2.78
C ALA A 210 -0.61 -11.33 1.27
N GLY A 211 0.60 -11.64 0.84
CA GLY A 211 0.92 -11.75 -0.59
C GLY A 211 1.65 -13.03 -0.92
N ALA A 212 1.18 -13.76 -1.92
CA ALA A 212 1.84 -14.95 -2.42
C ALA A 212 3.21 -14.65 -3.04
N GLY A 213 3.99 -15.70 -3.29
CA GLY A 213 5.12 -15.68 -4.20
C GLY A 213 4.70 -15.32 -5.62
N SER A 214 5.54 -15.54 -6.61
CA SER A 214 5.18 -15.32 -8.02
C SER A 214 5.83 -16.34 -8.95
N GLY A 215 5.02 -16.96 -9.78
CA GLY A 215 5.48 -17.86 -10.85
C GLY A 215 5.94 -17.11 -12.11
N ALA A 216 5.62 -15.82 -12.23
CA ALA A 216 6.03 -14.95 -13.32
C ALA A 216 6.59 -13.62 -12.78
N LEU A 217 7.07 -12.75 -13.66
CA LEU A 217 7.39 -11.38 -13.30
C LEU A 217 6.11 -10.66 -12.87
N ARG A 218 6.13 -10.03 -11.69
CA ARG A 218 5.05 -9.22 -11.15
C ARG A 218 5.63 -7.90 -10.66
N ARG A 219 5.33 -6.83 -11.37
CA ARG A 219 5.69 -5.45 -11.04
C ARG A 219 4.46 -4.72 -10.54
N VAL A 220 4.60 -4.07 -9.42
CA VAL A 220 3.51 -3.35 -8.75
C VAL A 220 3.99 -1.99 -8.31
N PHE A 221 3.20 -0.98 -8.57
CA PHE A 221 3.29 0.33 -7.93
C PHE A 221 2.20 0.42 -6.87
N SER A 222 2.54 0.82 -5.68
CA SER A 222 1.58 0.98 -4.60
C SER A 222 1.66 2.38 -4.03
N VAL A 223 0.51 3.03 -3.85
CA VAL A 223 0.42 4.42 -3.35
C VAL A 223 -0.39 4.42 -2.06
N ARG A 224 0.15 5.10 -1.04
CA ARG A 224 -0.54 5.34 0.24
C ARG A 224 -1.04 6.76 0.28
N LEU A 225 -2.35 6.90 0.47
CA LEU A 225 -3.04 8.18 0.52
C LEU A 225 -3.75 8.34 1.86
N ILE A 226 -3.84 9.57 2.32
CA ILE A 226 -4.38 9.91 3.64
C ILE A 226 -5.38 11.07 3.54
N GLY A 227 -6.39 11.03 4.39
CA GLY A 227 -7.49 12.00 4.43
C GLY A 227 -7.43 12.95 5.64
N ASP A 228 -8.57 13.59 5.90
CA ASP A 228 -8.69 14.73 6.81
C ASP A 228 -8.49 14.41 8.29
N ASP A 229 -8.81 13.16 8.70
CA ASP A 229 -8.69 12.74 10.11
C ASP A 229 -7.29 12.29 10.50
N ILE A 230 -6.39 12.12 9.52
CA ILE A 230 -5.04 11.63 9.78
C ILE A 230 -4.20 12.66 10.51
N ARG A 231 -3.52 12.19 11.54
CA ARG A 231 -2.63 12.98 12.41
C ARG A 231 -1.24 12.37 12.46
N HIS A 232 -0.24 13.24 12.58
CA HIS A 232 1.13 12.79 12.83
C HIS A 232 1.23 12.13 14.20
N ALA A 233 1.76 10.92 14.22
CA ALA A 233 1.93 10.10 15.41
C ALA A 233 3.36 9.53 15.45
N PRO A 234 4.32 10.32 15.93
CA PRO A 234 5.70 9.86 16.13
C PRO A 234 5.71 8.58 16.95
N ARG A 235 6.61 7.67 16.61
CA ARG A 235 6.73 6.38 17.29
C ARG A 235 8.04 6.35 18.09
N ASP A 236 8.04 5.61 19.19
CA ASP A 236 9.25 5.31 19.97
C ASP A 236 10.13 4.24 19.32
N TRP A 237 9.79 3.84 18.10
CA TRP A 237 10.44 2.83 17.28
C TRP A 237 10.61 3.30 15.84
N GLU A 238 11.46 2.63 15.11
CA GLU A 238 11.70 2.86 13.68
C GLU A 238 10.41 2.65 12.85
N THR A 239 10.15 3.50 11.88
CA THR A 239 9.04 3.40 10.93
C THR A 239 9.52 3.00 9.54
N SER A 240 8.63 2.59 8.66
CA SER A 240 8.98 2.25 7.27
C SER A 240 7.88 2.72 6.30
N PRO A 241 8.12 3.77 5.50
CA PRO A 241 9.37 4.50 5.40
C PRO A 241 9.63 5.41 6.60
N GLU A 242 10.91 5.71 6.87
CA GLU A 242 11.31 6.76 7.79
C GLU A 242 11.27 8.13 7.09
N PHE A 243 10.93 9.15 7.88
CA PHE A 243 10.99 10.57 7.48
C PHE A 243 11.88 11.32 8.49
N PRO A 244 13.22 11.25 8.35
CA PRO A 244 14.14 11.88 9.29
C PRO A 244 13.90 13.37 9.44
N GLY A 245 13.86 13.86 10.69
CA GLY A 245 13.64 15.28 11.01
C GLY A 245 12.18 15.72 10.93
N LEU A 246 11.24 14.86 10.53
CA LEU A 246 9.82 15.24 10.42
C LEU A 246 9.25 15.69 11.77
N SER A 247 9.56 15.02 12.87
CA SER A 247 9.05 15.37 14.21
C SER A 247 9.55 16.72 14.73
N ASP A 248 10.64 17.25 14.17
CA ASP A 248 11.13 18.60 14.50
C ASP A 248 10.28 19.70 13.83
N GLN A 249 9.62 19.35 12.71
CA GLN A 249 8.83 20.28 11.89
C GLN A 249 7.32 20.09 12.09
N LEU A 250 6.90 18.86 12.35
CA LEU A 250 5.49 18.48 12.48
C LEU A 250 5.25 17.86 13.86
N PRO A 251 4.66 18.61 14.83
CA PRO A 251 4.36 18.07 16.15
C PRO A 251 3.41 16.86 16.13
N ALA A 252 3.43 16.04 17.18
CA ALA A 252 2.47 14.96 17.36
C ALA A 252 1.03 15.49 17.45
N GLY A 253 0.07 14.76 16.86
CA GLY A 253 -1.36 15.04 16.91
C GLY A 253 -1.86 16.12 15.93
N VAL A 254 -0.98 16.77 15.17
CA VAL A 254 -1.39 17.73 14.14
C VAL A 254 -1.68 17.05 12.81
N PRO A 255 -2.46 17.66 11.89
CA PRO A 255 -2.63 17.16 10.52
C PRO A 255 -1.29 17.01 9.80
N MET A 256 -1.23 16.09 8.83
CA MET A 256 -0.04 15.82 8.02
C MET A 256 0.23 16.93 6.99
N ASP A 257 0.24 18.18 7.43
CA ASP A 257 0.46 19.36 6.57
C ASP A 257 1.96 19.66 6.45
N HIS A 258 2.61 19.02 5.49
CA HIS A 258 4.03 19.13 5.25
C HIS A 258 4.32 18.90 3.76
N GLU A 259 5.41 19.47 3.22
CA GLU A 259 5.80 19.36 1.81
C GLU A 259 6.04 17.91 1.33
N LEU A 260 6.42 17.01 2.23
CA LEU A 260 6.55 15.57 1.94
C LEU A 260 5.22 14.91 1.63
N PHE A 261 4.10 15.50 2.06
CA PHE A 261 2.75 14.97 1.94
C PHE A 261 1.84 15.93 1.17
N PRO A 262 2.11 16.17 -0.12
CA PRO A 262 1.37 17.14 -0.90
C PRO A 262 -0.12 16.78 -1.00
N VAL A 263 -0.96 17.82 -1.04
CA VAL A 263 -2.40 17.68 -1.36
C VAL A 263 -2.52 17.29 -2.82
N ILE A 264 -3.25 16.21 -3.09
CA ILE A 264 -3.54 15.72 -4.42
C ILE A 264 -5.03 15.80 -4.78
N TRP A 265 -5.90 16.01 -3.77
CA TRP A 265 -7.33 16.24 -3.95
C TRP A 265 -7.85 17.24 -2.90
N PRO A 266 -8.77 18.19 -3.26
CA PRO A 266 -9.09 18.49 -4.65
C PRO A 266 -7.86 18.98 -5.42
N ALA A 267 -7.78 18.62 -6.68
CA ALA A 267 -6.67 19.07 -7.53
C ALA A 267 -6.60 20.61 -7.50
N SER A 268 -5.44 21.16 -7.23
CA SER A 268 -5.24 22.61 -7.30
C SER A 268 -5.59 23.04 -8.72
N ARG A 269 -6.66 23.83 -8.86
CA ARG A 269 -6.96 24.45 -10.17
C ARG A 269 -5.79 25.39 -10.48
N ALA A 270 -4.93 24.97 -11.41
CA ALA A 270 -3.87 25.80 -11.97
C ALA A 270 -4.47 27.01 -12.72
#